data_01c3facfa2b60079ba40a55514bfb451
#
_entry.id   01c3facfa2b60079ba40a55514bfb451
#
_cell.length_a   1.000
_cell.length_b   1.000
_cell.length_c   1.000
_cell.angle_alpha   90.00
_cell.angle_beta   90.00
_cell.angle_gamma   90.00
#
_symmetry.space_group_name_H-M   'P 1'
#
loop_
_entity.id
_entity.type
_entity.pdbx_description
1 polymer ?
#
loop_
_entity_poly.entity_id
_entity_poly.type
_entity_poly.pdbx_seq_one_letter_code
_entity_poly.pdbx_strand_id
1 'polypeptide(L)'
;MLAFIAGEPVGLVNCFEGFSTFACRPLVNVHDVVVIAAVRGQGISQKMLAKVEEIARQRGCCKITLEVLEGNEAAKGAYRKLGFSDYQLDPQMGRALFWQKAL
;
A
#
# COMPACT_ATOMS: atom_id res chain seq x y z
N MET A 1 -1.87 -8.38 8.56
CA MET A 1 -1.37 -9.54 7.79
C MET A 1 0.08 -9.81 8.15
N LEU A 2 0.41 -11.06 8.37
CA LEU A 2 1.78 -11.49 8.67
C LEU A 2 2.27 -12.45 7.59
N ALA A 3 3.56 -12.36 7.28
CA ALA A 3 4.25 -13.31 6.42
C ALA A 3 5.22 -14.15 7.25
N PHE A 4 5.30 -15.45 6.96
CA PHE A 4 6.13 -16.40 7.68
C PHE A 4 7.05 -17.14 6.71
N ILE A 5 8.27 -17.43 7.16
CA ILE A 5 9.19 -18.37 6.51
C ILE A 5 9.58 -19.41 7.55
N ALA A 6 9.37 -20.71 7.25
CA ALA A 6 9.69 -21.80 8.16
C ALA A 6 9.14 -21.61 9.58
N GLY A 7 7.93 -21.09 9.70
CA GLY A 7 7.26 -20.84 10.97
C GLY A 7 7.66 -19.56 11.69
N GLU A 8 8.62 -18.79 11.16
CA GLU A 8 9.07 -17.53 11.75
C GLU A 8 8.42 -16.33 11.06
N PRO A 9 7.91 -15.35 11.83
CA PRO A 9 7.34 -14.14 11.22
C PRO A 9 8.45 -13.27 10.62
N VAL A 10 8.29 -12.90 9.35
CA VAL A 10 9.31 -12.15 8.61
C VAL A 10 8.78 -10.86 8.01
N GLY A 11 7.48 -10.67 7.98
CA GLY A 11 6.88 -9.47 7.40
C GLY A 11 5.50 -9.17 7.98
N LEU A 12 5.13 -7.89 7.87
CA LEU A 12 3.86 -7.38 8.35
C LEU A 12 3.31 -6.37 7.35
N VAL A 13 2.03 -6.46 7.05
CA VAL A 13 1.26 -5.39 6.41
C VAL A 13 0.08 -5.06 7.29
N ASN A 14 -0.04 -3.78 7.65
CA ASN A 14 -1.15 -3.28 8.44
C ASN A 14 -2.03 -2.40 7.56
N CYS A 15 -3.32 -2.75 7.47
CA CYS A 15 -4.27 -2.09 6.59
C CYS A 15 -5.49 -1.61 7.35
N PHE A 16 -6.11 -0.55 6.86
CA PHE A 16 -7.39 -0.05 7.35
C PHE A 16 -8.35 0.11 6.19
N GLU A 17 -9.59 -0.30 6.38
CA GLU A 17 -10.65 -0.08 5.41
C GLU A 17 -11.19 1.33 5.56
N GLY A 18 -11.32 2.03 4.44
CA GLY A 18 -11.94 3.33 4.35
C GLY A 18 -13.03 3.30 3.28
N PHE A 19 -13.55 4.49 2.96
CA PHE A 19 -14.62 4.62 1.97
C PHE A 19 -14.33 5.75 1.00
N SER A 20 -14.43 5.48 -0.31
CA SER A 20 -14.31 6.48 -1.35
C SER A 20 -15.67 7.09 -1.65
N THR A 21 -15.85 8.36 -1.30
CA THR A 21 -17.09 9.07 -1.62
C THR A 21 -17.26 9.35 -3.11
N PHE A 22 -16.15 9.43 -3.86
CA PHE A 22 -16.20 9.59 -5.31
C PHE A 22 -16.70 8.34 -6.02
N ALA A 23 -16.19 7.17 -5.61
CA ALA A 23 -16.56 5.89 -6.22
C ALA A 23 -17.76 5.24 -5.53
N CYS A 24 -18.19 5.74 -4.38
CA CYS A 24 -19.22 5.12 -3.52
C CYS A 24 -18.91 3.66 -3.22
N ARG A 25 -17.65 3.36 -2.92
CA ARG A 25 -17.16 2.00 -2.66
C ARG A 25 -16.09 2.04 -1.58
N PRO A 26 -15.89 0.93 -0.84
CA PRO A 26 -14.79 0.85 0.12
C PRO A 26 -13.43 0.92 -0.57
N LEU A 27 -12.43 1.28 0.20
CA LEU A 27 -11.03 1.25 -0.20
C LEU A 27 -10.21 0.65 0.93
N VAL A 28 -9.00 0.19 0.61
CA VAL A 28 -8.02 -0.27 1.61
C VAL A 28 -6.88 0.72 1.64
N ASN A 29 -6.52 1.19 2.84
CA ASN A 29 -5.32 1.98 3.07
C ASN A 29 -4.26 1.11 3.74
N VAL A 30 -3.09 1.01 3.11
CA VAL A 30 -1.94 0.32 3.67
C VAL A 30 -1.17 1.31 4.52
N HIS A 31 -1.18 1.09 5.84
CA HIS A 31 -0.51 1.96 6.81
C HIS A 31 0.96 1.60 7.00
N ASP A 32 1.24 0.29 7.11
CA ASP A 32 2.57 -0.19 7.40
C ASP A 32 2.92 -1.39 6.52
N VAL A 33 4.11 -1.39 5.99
CA VAL A 33 4.71 -2.53 5.29
C VAL A 33 6.11 -2.71 5.88
N VAL A 34 6.34 -3.83 6.55
CA VAL A 34 7.62 -4.12 7.20
C VAL A 34 8.07 -5.51 6.81
N VAL A 35 9.35 -5.62 6.45
CA VAL A 35 10.03 -6.90 6.21
C VAL A 35 11.33 -6.88 7.02
N ILE A 36 11.62 -7.94 7.76
CA ILE A 36 12.86 -8.00 8.56
C ILE A 36 14.08 -7.95 7.63
N ALA A 37 15.18 -7.34 8.12
CA ALA A 37 16.35 -7.07 7.31
C ALA A 37 16.96 -8.34 6.68
N ALA A 38 16.94 -9.46 7.42
CA ALA A 38 17.55 -10.71 6.99
C ALA A 38 16.95 -11.30 5.69
N VAL A 39 15.71 -10.96 5.36
CA VAL A 39 15.01 -11.51 4.19
C VAL A 39 14.57 -10.44 3.18
N ARG A 40 15.06 -9.22 3.31
CA ARG A 40 14.78 -8.16 2.33
C ARG A 40 15.37 -8.52 0.96
N GLY A 41 14.73 -8.01 -0.10
CA GLY A 41 15.16 -8.27 -1.47
C GLY A 41 14.67 -9.59 -2.04
N GLN A 42 13.84 -10.34 -1.31
CA GLN A 42 13.28 -11.62 -1.75
C GLN A 42 11.84 -11.53 -2.26
N GLY A 43 11.32 -10.33 -2.45
CA GLY A 43 9.96 -10.11 -2.95
C GLY A 43 8.84 -10.36 -1.94
N ILE A 44 9.14 -10.40 -0.65
CA ILE A 44 8.15 -10.69 0.39
C ILE A 44 7.10 -9.58 0.48
N SER A 45 7.52 -8.31 0.45
CA SER A 45 6.58 -7.18 0.46
C SER A 45 5.65 -7.21 -0.74
N GLN A 46 6.16 -7.56 -1.93
CA GLN A 46 5.36 -7.68 -3.14
C GLN A 46 4.32 -8.79 -3.02
N LYS A 47 4.69 -9.93 -2.46
CA LYS A 47 3.77 -11.05 -2.22
C LYS A 47 2.67 -10.67 -1.22
N MET A 48 3.04 -9.96 -0.15
CA MET A 48 2.06 -9.48 0.84
C MET A 48 1.09 -8.50 0.22
N LEU A 49 1.57 -7.52 -0.55
CA LEU A 49 0.72 -6.53 -1.19
C LEU A 49 -0.16 -7.13 -2.28
N ALA A 50 0.32 -8.15 -3.00
CA ALA A 50 -0.50 -8.91 -3.94
C ALA A 50 -1.66 -9.60 -3.23
N LYS A 51 -1.41 -10.14 -2.03
CA LYS A 51 -2.47 -10.75 -1.22
C LYS A 51 -3.47 -9.71 -0.71
N VAL A 52 -3.00 -8.54 -0.32
CA VAL A 52 -3.87 -7.41 0.05
C VAL A 52 -4.78 -7.02 -1.13
N GLU A 53 -4.22 -6.95 -2.33
CA GLU A 53 -5.01 -6.66 -3.54
C GLU A 53 -6.10 -7.70 -3.77
N GLU A 54 -5.76 -8.97 -3.64
CA GLU A 54 -6.73 -10.07 -3.77
C GLU A 54 -7.89 -9.91 -2.78
N ILE A 55 -7.58 -9.66 -1.51
CA ILE A 55 -8.58 -9.45 -0.46
C ILE A 55 -9.41 -8.20 -0.74
N ALA A 56 -8.78 -7.10 -1.17
CA ALA A 56 -9.47 -5.86 -1.49
C ALA A 56 -10.48 -6.06 -2.64
N ARG A 57 -10.10 -6.80 -3.67
CA ARG A 57 -11.00 -7.15 -4.78
C ARG A 57 -12.18 -7.99 -4.32
N GLN A 58 -11.94 -8.98 -3.46
CA GLN A 58 -13.00 -9.82 -2.90
C GLN A 58 -13.99 -9.00 -2.08
N ARG A 59 -13.53 -7.96 -1.41
CA ARG A 59 -14.37 -7.06 -0.61
C ARG A 59 -15.05 -5.96 -1.43
N GLY A 60 -14.85 -5.92 -2.73
CA GLY A 60 -15.44 -4.91 -3.59
C GLY A 60 -14.80 -3.53 -3.46
N CYS A 61 -13.58 -3.45 -2.97
CA CYS A 61 -12.85 -2.18 -2.85
C CYS A 61 -12.52 -1.62 -4.23
N CYS A 62 -12.58 -0.30 -4.37
CA CYS A 62 -12.28 0.37 -5.62
C CYS A 62 -10.80 0.65 -5.83
N LYS A 63 -10.02 0.73 -4.74
CA LYS A 63 -8.59 1.03 -4.81
C LYS A 63 -7.87 0.67 -3.51
N ILE A 64 -6.54 0.65 -3.60
CA ILE A 64 -5.63 0.56 -2.46
C ILE A 64 -4.82 1.85 -2.43
N THR A 65 -4.69 2.45 -1.26
CA THR A 65 -3.87 3.65 -1.06
C THR A 65 -2.73 3.36 -0.10
N LEU A 66 -1.63 4.08 -0.23
CA LEU A 66 -0.51 4.04 0.70
C LEU A 66 0.25 5.36 0.66
N GLU A 67 1.03 5.58 1.70
CA GLU A 67 1.99 6.67 1.75
C GLU A 67 3.39 6.13 1.48
N VAL A 68 4.21 6.91 0.80
CA VAL A 68 5.61 6.61 0.59
C VAL A 68 6.39 7.93 0.63
N LEU A 69 7.51 7.93 1.32
CA LEU A 69 8.37 9.11 1.36
C LEU A 69 9.01 9.31 -0.03
N GLU A 70 9.03 10.56 -0.49
CA GLU A 70 9.54 10.90 -1.81
C GLU A 70 10.97 10.41 -2.05
N GLY A 71 11.82 10.47 -1.01
CA GLY A 71 13.21 10.02 -1.07
C GLY A 71 13.42 8.52 -0.98
N ASN A 72 12.36 7.73 -0.71
CA ASN A 72 12.47 6.27 -0.59
C ASN A 72 12.33 5.62 -1.98
N GLU A 73 13.39 5.67 -2.76
CA GLU A 73 13.38 5.19 -4.14
C GLU A 73 13.16 3.68 -4.24
N ALA A 74 13.69 2.91 -3.30
CA ALA A 74 13.51 1.45 -3.28
C ALA A 74 12.03 1.08 -3.12
N ALA A 75 11.35 1.69 -2.16
CA ALA A 75 9.92 1.45 -1.93
C ALA A 75 9.07 1.94 -3.11
N LYS A 76 9.36 3.14 -3.63
CA LYS A 76 8.66 3.68 -4.80
C LYS A 76 8.78 2.75 -6.00
N GLY A 77 9.98 2.24 -6.27
CA GLY A 77 10.21 1.29 -7.36
C GLY A 77 9.41 0.01 -7.20
N ALA A 78 9.37 -0.55 -5.98
CA ALA A 78 8.59 -1.75 -5.69
C ALA A 78 7.09 -1.50 -5.87
N TYR A 79 6.58 -0.37 -5.42
CA TYR A 79 5.16 -0.03 -5.55
C TYR A 79 4.78 0.24 -7.02
N ARG A 80 5.62 0.89 -7.80
CA ARG A 80 5.37 1.08 -9.24
C ARG A 80 5.23 -0.24 -9.98
N LYS A 81 6.05 -1.24 -9.64
CA LYS A 81 5.96 -2.58 -10.22
C LYS A 81 4.60 -3.25 -9.94
N LEU A 82 3.95 -2.89 -8.85
CA LEU A 82 2.64 -3.39 -8.47
C LEU A 82 1.50 -2.54 -9.02
N GLY A 83 1.80 -1.48 -9.77
CA GLY A 83 0.79 -0.63 -10.39
C GLY A 83 0.39 0.60 -9.58
N PHE A 84 1.09 0.89 -8.48
CA PHE A 84 0.84 2.13 -7.74
C PHE A 84 1.45 3.33 -8.45
N SER A 85 0.77 4.46 -8.34
CA SER A 85 1.21 5.73 -8.92
C SER A 85 0.65 6.89 -8.09
N ASP A 86 1.09 8.11 -8.40
CA ASP A 86 0.54 9.32 -7.79
C ASP A 86 -0.96 9.40 -8.03
N TYR A 87 -1.69 9.79 -7.00
CA TYR A 87 -3.12 10.02 -7.11
C TYR A 87 -3.38 11.38 -7.74
N GLN A 88 -4.14 11.40 -8.84
CA GLN A 88 -4.64 12.61 -9.49
C GLN A 88 -6.14 12.49 -9.72
N LEU A 89 -6.90 13.43 -9.16
CA LEU A 89 -8.33 13.51 -9.43
C LEU A 89 -8.61 14.24 -10.73
N ASP A 90 -7.92 15.36 -10.94
CA ASP A 90 -8.00 16.20 -12.13
C ASP A 90 -6.56 16.50 -12.60
N PRO A 91 -6.14 16.01 -13.78
CA PRO A 91 -4.77 16.24 -14.27
C PRO A 91 -4.38 17.72 -14.37
N GLN A 92 -5.33 18.61 -14.61
CA GLN A 92 -5.05 20.05 -14.70
C GLN A 92 -4.71 20.66 -13.34
N MET A 93 -5.24 20.09 -12.27
CA MET A 93 -4.97 20.53 -10.90
C MET A 93 -3.73 19.89 -10.30
N GLY A 94 -3.15 18.90 -10.98
CA GLY A 94 -1.95 18.21 -10.54
C GLY A 94 -2.23 17.07 -9.56
N ARG A 95 -1.18 16.68 -8.82
CA ARG A 95 -1.24 15.56 -7.89
C ARG A 95 -1.98 15.93 -6.62
N ALA A 96 -2.64 14.95 -6.00
CA ALA A 96 -3.15 15.11 -4.65
C ALA A 96 -1.98 15.14 -3.66
N LEU A 97 -1.96 16.16 -2.80
CA LEU A 97 -0.94 16.29 -1.75
C LEU A 97 -1.54 15.83 -0.43
N PHE A 98 -0.70 15.22 0.38
CA PHE A 98 -1.05 14.80 1.73
C PHE A 98 -0.54 15.85 2.73
N TRP A 99 -1.45 16.46 3.48
CA TRP A 99 -1.16 17.52 4.43
C TRP A 99 -1.50 17.08 5.83
N GLN A 100 -0.79 17.62 6.80
CA GLN A 100 -1.05 17.35 8.22
C GLN A 100 -1.01 18.62 9.04
N LYS A 101 -1.66 18.57 10.18
CA LYS A 101 -1.54 19.58 11.23
C LYS A 101 -1.27 18.83 12.54
N ALA A 102 -0.14 19.09 13.14
CA ALA A 102 0.17 18.52 14.44
C ALA A 102 -0.68 19.20 15.53
N LEU A 103 -1.15 18.41 16.49
CA LEU A 103 -1.98 18.88 17.59
C LEU A 103 -1.23 18.83 18.93
#